data_686977f5e5cfd63f0b0f4a95b46a1a74
#
_entry.id   686977f5e5cfd63f0b0f4a95b46a1a74
#
_cell.length_a   1.000
_cell.length_b   1.000
_cell.length_c   1.000
_cell.angle_alpha   90.00
_cell.angle_beta   90.00
_cell.angle_gamma   90.00
#
_symmetry.space_group_name_H-M   'P 1'
#
loop_
_entity.id
_entity.type
_entity.pdbx_description
1 polymer ?
#
loop_
_entity_poly.entity_id
_entity_poly.type
_entity_poly.pdbx_seq_one_letter_code
_entity_poly.pdbx_strand_id
1 'polypeptide(L)'
;MCGIVGIVSSDDVNQQIYDSLLLLQHRGQDSTGIATMENTVFHIHKAKGQVNTAYRTRDMRNLIGKIGLGHVRYATKGSAESVEEAQPFYVNAPYGIVLIHNGNLTNTRDLEKQLFNIDKRHTNSSSDTEMLLNVFATELQEQTNKQELEPDIIFDAIKSLHKRIQGSYAAIALISGHGLLAFRDPFGIRPLVIGKRFSLTTKKEEWMVASESLVLENNDYQVVRDVDPGEAIYINLNGEFFSKQCSENPILCPCAFEYVYLARPDSIMNGISVYKARLKMGDYLSETIKETITSGNVDVVMPIPDSSRPAAMQVARQLGIEYREGFFKNRYVGRTFIMPGQQKRKKSVRQKLNAMSAEFKLSLIHI
;
A
#
# COMPACT_ATOMS: atom_id res chain seq x y z
N MET A 1 0.93 7.46 1.13
CA MET A 1 0.74 6.22 0.33
C MET A 1 1.46 5.11 1.04
N CYS A 2 0.73 4.07 1.35
CA CYS A 2 1.12 3.07 2.32
C CYS A 2 1.35 1.72 1.65
N GLY A 3 1.96 0.77 2.36
CA GLY A 3 2.00 -0.64 1.99
C GLY A 3 1.15 -1.43 2.96
N ILE A 4 0.32 -2.33 2.44
CA ILE A 4 -0.55 -3.20 3.22
C ILE A 4 -0.34 -4.66 2.82
N VAL A 5 -0.50 -5.55 3.79
CA VAL A 5 -0.48 -7.00 3.61
C VAL A 5 -1.46 -7.66 4.58
N GLY A 6 -2.12 -8.71 4.15
CA GLY A 6 -2.98 -9.57 4.97
C GLY A 6 -2.74 -11.02 4.63
N ILE A 7 -2.73 -11.91 5.62
CA ILE A 7 -2.41 -13.32 5.46
C ILE A 7 -3.39 -14.19 6.24
N VAL A 8 -3.83 -15.28 5.61
CA VAL A 8 -4.55 -16.40 6.24
C VAL A 8 -3.74 -17.65 5.98
N SER A 9 -3.21 -18.26 7.04
CA SER A 9 -2.29 -19.39 6.97
C SER A 9 -2.66 -20.50 7.96
N SER A 10 -2.01 -21.62 7.84
CA SER A 10 -2.10 -22.73 8.79
C SER A 10 -1.11 -22.60 9.96
N ASP A 11 -0.12 -21.73 9.84
CA ASP A 11 0.92 -21.44 10.83
C ASP A 11 0.88 -19.98 11.28
N ASP A 12 1.64 -19.61 12.32
CA ASP A 12 1.74 -18.23 12.79
C ASP A 12 2.28 -17.32 11.68
N VAL A 13 1.59 -16.20 11.45
CA VAL A 13 1.85 -15.29 10.32
C VAL A 13 2.75 -14.12 10.65
N ASN A 14 3.14 -13.94 11.90
CA ASN A 14 3.90 -12.76 12.36
C ASN A 14 5.19 -12.53 11.57
N GLN A 15 6.00 -13.58 11.37
CA GLN A 15 7.27 -13.46 10.63
C GLN A 15 7.02 -13.16 9.14
N GLN A 16 6.05 -13.82 8.52
CA GLN A 16 5.72 -13.57 7.11
C GLN A 16 5.22 -12.13 6.89
N ILE A 17 4.42 -11.60 7.84
CA ILE A 17 3.97 -10.20 7.78
C ILE A 17 5.16 -9.26 7.94
N TYR A 18 6.06 -9.51 8.90
CA TYR A 18 7.25 -8.71 9.10
C TYR A 18 8.12 -8.65 7.83
N ASP A 19 8.41 -9.80 7.22
CA ASP A 19 9.21 -9.90 6.00
C ASP A 19 8.51 -9.20 4.81
N SER A 20 7.20 -9.35 4.70
CA SER A 20 6.37 -8.65 3.72
C SER A 20 6.43 -7.12 3.89
N LEU A 21 6.41 -6.63 5.12
CA LEU A 21 6.52 -5.20 5.40
C LEU A 21 7.92 -4.65 5.09
N LEU A 22 8.99 -5.43 5.27
CA LEU A 22 10.34 -5.07 4.81
C LEU A 22 10.37 -4.90 3.29
N LEU A 23 9.73 -5.79 2.54
CA LEU A 23 9.59 -5.69 1.08
C LEU A 23 8.79 -4.45 0.67
N LEU A 24 7.80 -4.05 1.45
CA LEU A 24 6.96 -2.87 1.23
C LEU A 24 7.51 -1.58 1.86
N GLN A 25 8.68 -1.61 2.52
CA GLN A 25 9.24 -0.46 3.24
C GLN A 25 9.40 0.80 2.37
N HIS A 26 9.59 0.64 1.06
CA HIS A 26 9.64 1.75 0.10
C HIS A 26 8.32 2.52 0.00
N ARG A 27 7.18 1.94 0.42
CA ARG A 27 5.86 2.58 0.43
C ARG A 27 5.62 3.44 1.66
N GLY A 28 6.24 3.12 2.79
CA GLY A 28 6.06 3.87 4.04
C GLY A 28 7.26 3.75 4.97
N GLN A 29 7.62 4.82 5.69
CA GLN A 29 8.80 4.88 6.56
C GLN A 29 8.53 5.64 7.86
N ASP A 30 7.31 6.16 8.07
CA ASP A 30 6.98 6.99 9.23
C ASP A 30 6.55 6.17 10.44
N SER A 31 5.77 5.13 10.20
CA SER A 31 5.36 4.17 11.22
C SER A 31 5.00 2.82 10.58
N THR A 32 4.91 1.79 11.42
CA THR A 32 4.50 0.46 11.01
C THR A 32 3.64 -0.17 12.11
N GLY A 33 2.80 -1.12 11.72
CA GLY A 33 2.01 -1.89 12.67
C GLY A 33 1.63 -3.25 12.11
N ILE A 34 1.56 -4.22 13.01
CA ILE A 34 1.11 -5.58 12.76
C ILE A 34 -0.03 -5.89 13.71
N ALA A 35 -1.06 -6.54 13.22
CA ALA A 35 -2.06 -7.21 14.03
C ALA A 35 -2.18 -8.65 13.59
N THR A 36 -2.23 -9.57 14.56
CA THR A 36 -2.55 -10.98 14.36
C THR A 36 -3.78 -11.35 15.17
N MET A 37 -4.43 -12.42 14.80
CA MET A 37 -5.61 -12.92 15.48
C MET A 37 -5.43 -14.39 15.86
N GLU A 38 -5.54 -14.66 17.14
CA GLU A 38 -5.62 -16.01 17.70
C GLU A 38 -7.04 -16.23 18.23
N ASN A 39 -7.79 -17.12 17.61
CA ASN A 39 -9.23 -17.33 17.87
C ASN A 39 -10.04 -16.03 17.72
N THR A 40 -10.40 -15.38 18.83
CA THR A 40 -11.15 -14.11 18.85
C THR A 40 -10.33 -12.95 19.37
N VAL A 41 -9.05 -13.18 19.74
CA VAL A 41 -8.20 -12.17 20.38
C VAL A 41 -7.23 -11.57 19.36
N PHE A 42 -7.17 -10.26 19.33
CA PHE A 42 -6.18 -9.52 18.54
C PHE A 42 -4.93 -9.23 19.34
N HIS A 43 -3.78 -9.49 18.72
CA HIS A 43 -2.47 -9.08 19.21
C HIS A 43 -1.96 -7.98 18.29
N ILE A 44 -1.77 -6.77 18.84
CA ILE A 44 -1.45 -5.58 18.04
C ILE A 44 -0.16 -4.94 18.54
N HIS A 45 0.76 -4.67 17.62
CA HIS A 45 1.94 -3.86 17.88
C HIS A 45 2.08 -2.77 16.82
N LYS A 46 2.24 -1.51 17.26
CA LYS A 46 2.45 -0.34 16.41
C LYS A 46 3.65 0.46 16.92
N ALA A 47 4.47 0.94 16.00
CA ALA A 47 5.62 1.76 16.35
C ALA A 47 5.96 2.78 15.26
N LYS A 48 6.64 3.86 15.64
CA LYS A 48 7.25 4.82 14.72
C LYS A 48 8.48 4.24 14.07
N GLY A 49 8.77 4.72 12.86
CA GLY A 49 9.98 4.39 12.12
C GLY A 49 9.82 3.21 11.18
N GLN A 50 10.96 2.67 10.78
CA GLN A 50 11.04 1.58 9.82
C GLN A 50 10.82 0.22 10.50
N VAL A 51 10.40 -0.77 9.72
CA VAL A 51 10.09 -2.12 10.18
C VAL A 51 11.25 -2.75 10.97
N ASN A 52 12.48 -2.64 10.45
CA ASN A 52 13.66 -3.21 11.09
C ASN A 52 14.04 -2.59 12.46
N THR A 53 13.47 -1.43 12.79
CA THR A 53 13.72 -0.74 14.07
C THR A 53 12.51 -0.79 15.01
N ALA A 54 11.33 -1.05 14.47
CA ALA A 54 10.05 -0.98 15.16
C ALA A 54 9.74 -2.23 16.01
N TYR A 55 10.26 -3.39 15.61
CA TYR A 55 9.94 -4.67 16.24
C TYR A 55 11.15 -5.28 16.92
N ARG A 56 11.01 -5.61 18.20
CA ARG A 56 11.97 -6.40 18.97
C ARG A 56 11.50 -7.85 19.02
N THR A 57 12.40 -8.77 19.33
CA THR A 57 12.07 -10.21 19.46
C THR A 57 10.87 -10.46 20.38
N ARG A 58 10.77 -9.73 21.50
CA ARG A 58 9.64 -9.85 22.42
C ARG A 58 8.31 -9.44 21.79
N ASP A 59 8.34 -8.38 20.95
CA ASP A 59 7.14 -7.84 20.31
C ASP A 59 6.63 -8.85 19.26
N MET A 60 7.55 -9.44 18.50
CA MET A 60 7.23 -10.50 17.53
C MET A 60 6.67 -11.77 18.19
N ARG A 61 7.20 -12.16 19.36
CA ARG A 61 6.69 -13.33 20.10
C ARG A 61 5.28 -13.13 20.63
N ASN A 62 4.85 -11.90 20.84
CA ASN A 62 3.49 -11.58 21.31
C ASN A 62 2.46 -11.53 20.16
N LEU A 63 2.92 -11.49 18.92
CA LEU A 63 2.06 -11.47 17.74
C LEU A 63 1.75 -12.91 17.29
N ILE A 64 1.05 -13.65 18.13
CA ILE A 64 0.63 -15.04 17.83
C ILE A 64 -0.65 -15.04 17.00
N GLY A 65 -0.82 -16.05 16.15
CA GLY A 65 -2.04 -16.24 15.36
C GLY A 65 -1.78 -16.55 13.90
N LYS A 66 -2.75 -17.22 13.31
CA LYS A 66 -2.69 -17.77 11.94
C LYS A 66 -3.30 -16.84 10.89
N ILE A 67 -3.92 -15.76 11.34
CA ILE A 67 -4.46 -14.71 10.49
C ILE A 67 -3.90 -13.39 10.99
N GLY A 68 -3.48 -12.53 10.06
CA GLY A 68 -2.93 -11.25 10.45
C GLY A 68 -2.88 -10.26 9.30
N LEU A 69 -2.60 -9.02 9.66
CA LEU A 69 -2.37 -7.92 8.72
C LEU A 69 -1.21 -7.04 9.17
N GLY A 70 -0.61 -6.35 8.19
CA GLY A 70 0.51 -5.47 8.43
C GLY A 70 0.48 -4.22 7.56
N HIS A 71 1.03 -3.13 8.10
CA HIS A 71 1.00 -1.82 7.48
C HIS A 71 2.33 -1.09 7.63
N VAL A 72 2.78 -0.43 6.57
CA VAL A 72 3.83 0.60 6.59
C VAL A 72 3.24 1.92 6.15
N ARG A 73 3.35 2.93 7.02
CA ARG A 73 2.70 4.23 6.86
C ARG A 73 3.62 5.24 6.19
N TYR A 74 3.03 5.97 5.26
CA TYR A 74 3.52 7.22 4.74
C TYR A 74 2.45 8.28 4.97
N ALA A 75 2.67 9.18 5.91
CA ALA A 75 1.67 10.15 6.33
C ALA A 75 1.29 11.08 5.18
N THR A 76 0.06 10.97 4.70
CA THR A 76 -0.54 11.88 3.72
C THR A 76 -1.49 12.85 4.39
N LYS A 77 -2.13 12.43 5.48
CA LYS A 77 -3.02 13.21 6.34
C LYS A 77 -2.68 12.90 7.80
N GLY A 78 -2.88 13.88 8.68
CA GLY A 78 -2.54 13.77 10.10
C GLY A 78 -1.06 14.04 10.39
N SER A 79 -0.64 13.79 11.62
CA SER A 79 0.73 13.99 12.08
C SER A 79 1.58 12.74 11.85
N ALA A 80 2.72 12.88 11.17
CA ALA A 80 3.73 11.81 11.10
C ALA A 80 4.38 11.54 12.49
N GLU A 81 4.18 12.44 13.44
CA GLU A 81 4.78 12.38 14.77
C GLU A 81 3.91 11.66 15.81
N SER A 82 2.63 11.37 15.51
CA SER A 82 1.72 10.66 16.42
C SER A 82 1.75 9.13 16.19
N VAL A 83 2.03 8.37 17.25
CA VAL A 83 1.89 6.89 17.23
C VAL A 83 0.41 6.49 17.17
N GLU A 84 -0.48 7.34 17.68
CA GLU A 84 -1.93 7.09 17.69
C GLU A 84 -2.50 6.97 16.29
N GLU A 85 -1.92 7.71 15.33
CA GLU A 85 -2.28 7.63 13.92
C GLU A 85 -1.60 6.48 13.15
N ALA A 86 -0.73 5.72 13.79
CA ALA A 86 -0.19 4.51 13.19
C ALA A 86 -1.30 3.45 13.06
N GLN A 87 -1.34 2.80 11.89
CA GLN A 87 -2.24 1.68 11.66
C GLN A 87 -1.62 0.37 12.16
N PRO A 88 -2.45 -0.63 12.53
CA PRO A 88 -3.91 -0.72 12.33
C PRO A 88 -4.74 0.07 13.34
N PHE A 89 -5.97 0.41 12.95
CA PHE A 89 -7.01 0.90 13.86
C PHE A 89 -7.92 -0.24 14.31
N TYR A 90 -8.53 -0.08 15.47
CA TYR A 90 -9.40 -1.07 16.10
C TYR A 90 -10.70 -0.45 16.61
N VAL A 91 -11.80 -1.16 16.41
CA VAL A 91 -13.09 -0.91 17.09
C VAL A 91 -13.61 -2.20 17.68
N ASN A 92 -14.31 -2.11 18.82
CA ASN A 92 -14.81 -3.28 19.55
C ASN A 92 -16.20 -3.74 19.10
N ALA A 93 -16.97 -2.93 18.38
CA ALA A 93 -18.34 -3.23 17.96
C ALA A 93 -18.56 -2.88 16.48
N PRO A 94 -19.36 -3.74 15.77
CA PRO A 94 -19.74 -5.10 16.12
C PRO A 94 -18.56 -6.07 15.99
N TYR A 95 -18.52 -7.18 16.66
CA TYR A 95 -17.54 -8.29 16.58
C TYR A 95 -16.09 -7.99 16.92
N GLY A 96 -15.64 -6.77 17.10
CA GLY A 96 -14.23 -6.41 17.09
C GLY A 96 -13.65 -6.44 15.67
N ILE A 97 -13.15 -5.28 15.20
CA ILE A 97 -12.60 -5.14 13.85
C ILE A 97 -11.28 -4.40 13.93
N VAL A 98 -10.27 -4.95 13.27
CA VAL A 98 -8.97 -4.29 13.04
C VAL A 98 -8.84 -4.01 11.56
N LEU A 99 -8.44 -2.77 11.18
CA LEU A 99 -8.37 -2.35 9.78
C LEU A 99 -7.09 -1.57 9.47
N ILE A 100 -6.55 -1.85 8.29
CA ILE A 100 -5.48 -1.09 7.65
C ILE A 100 -5.93 -0.58 6.27
N HIS A 101 -5.36 0.54 5.84
CA HIS A 101 -5.78 1.22 4.64
C HIS A 101 -4.59 1.86 3.91
N ASN A 102 -4.58 1.71 2.60
CA ASN A 102 -3.73 2.46 1.68
C ASN A 102 -4.61 3.34 0.79
N GLY A 103 -4.58 4.64 0.99
CA GLY A 103 -5.39 5.55 0.21
C GLY A 103 -5.50 6.94 0.79
N ASN A 104 -6.57 7.64 0.42
CA ASN A 104 -6.95 8.94 0.97
C ASN A 104 -8.44 9.19 0.71
N LEU A 105 -9.19 9.47 1.76
CA LEU A 105 -10.60 9.83 1.67
C LEU A 105 -10.75 11.34 1.48
N THR A 106 -11.64 11.75 0.58
CA THR A 106 -11.84 13.16 0.23
C THR A 106 -12.98 13.83 0.98
N ASN A 107 -13.98 13.07 1.45
CA ASN A 107 -15.16 13.55 2.16
C ASN A 107 -15.10 13.39 3.69
N THR A 108 -13.90 13.38 4.28
CA THR A 108 -13.69 13.09 5.71
C THR A 108 -14.45 14.01 6.66
N ARG A 109 -14.59 15.32 6.31
CA ARG A 109 -15.33 16.29 7.16
C ARG A 109 -16.82 15.96 7.27
N ASP A 110 -17.41 15.49 6.19
CA ASP A 110 -18.83 15.12 6.17
C ASP A 110 -19.03 13.76 6.84
N LEU A 111 -18.12 12.82 6.64
CA LEU A 111 -18.10 11.53 7.34
C LEU A 111 -17.99 11.70 8.86
N GLU A 112 -17.09 12.56 9.35
CA GLU A 112 -16.95 12.86 10.77
C GLU A 112 -18.25 13.35 11.39
N LYS A 113 -18.95 14.28 10.72
CA LYS A 113 -20.25 14.77 11.17
C LYS A 113 -21.32 13.68 11.17
N GLN A 114 -21.36 12.84 10.15
CA GLN A 114 -22.31 11.73 10.06
C GLN A 114 -22.04 10.69 11.16
N LEU A 115 -20.79 10.26 11.32
CA LEU A 115 -20.38 9.32 12.36
C LEU A 115 -20.80 9.82 13.75
N PHE A 116 -20.51 11.08 14.08
CA PHE A 116 -20.85 11.63 15.39
C PHE A 116 -22.33 11.84 15.61
N ASN A 117 -23.04 12.49 14.66
CA ASN A 117 -24.42 12.91 14.84
C ASN A 117 -25.43 11.82 14.55
N ILE A 118 -25.19 10.94 13.57
CA ILE A 118 -26.11 9.91 13.10
C ILE A 118 -25.73 8.57 13.69
N ASP A 119 -24.51 8.11 13.39
CA ASP A 119 -24.05 6.76 13.75
C ASP A 119 -23.65 6.64 15.22
N LYS A 120 -23.55 7.77 15.95
CA LYS A 120 -23.15 7.84 17.37
C LYS A 120 -21.77 7.22 17.63
N ARG A 121 -20.86 7.36 16.69
CA ARG A 121 -19.47 6.90 16.78
C ARG A 121 -18.52 8.08 16.93
N HIS A 122 -17.62 7.96 17.88
CA HIS A 122 -16.56 8.94 18.11
C HIS A 122 -15.27 8.48 17.43
N THR A 123 -14.58 9.42 16.75
CA THR A 123 -13.22 9.21 16.22
C THR A 123 -12.21 9.92 17.12
N ASN A 124 -11.11 9.25 17.46
CA ASN A 124 -10.10 9.76 18.39
C ASN A 124 -8.87 10.34 17.68
N SER A 125 -8.82 10.28 16.35
CA SER A 125 -7.74 10.81 15.55
C SER A 125 -8.27 11.54 14.30
N SER A 126 -7.39 12.26 13.63
CA SER A 126 -7.70 12.90 12.34
C SER A 126 -7.49 11.97 11.14
N SER A 127 -7.19 10.67 11.39
CA SER A 127 -6.93 9.69 10.36
C SER A 127 -8.19 9.32 9.60
N ASP A 128 -8.11 9.36 8.28
CA ASP A 128 -9.17 8.88 7.40
C ASP A 128 -9.39 7.35 7.51
N THR A 129 -8.38 6.61 7.94
CA THR A 129 -8.49 5.17 8.23
C THR A 129 -9.42 4.88 9.39
N GLU A 130 -9.39 5.68 10.46
CA GLU A 130 -10.32 5.53 11.58
C GLU A 130 -11.76 5.81 11.16
N MET A 131 -11.96 6.80 10.29
CA MET A 131 -13.27 7.09 9.71
C MET A 131 -13.75 5.94 8.83
N LEU A 132 -12.88 5.40 7.95
CA LEU A 132 -13.19 4.24 7.12
C LEU A 132 -13.64 3.04 7.96
N LEU A 133 -12.88 2.74 9.03
CA LEU A 133 -13.18 1.66 9.96
C LEU A 133 -14.54 1.86 10.65
N ASN A 134 -14.82 3.06 11.13
CA ASN A 134 -16.09 3.36 11.81
C ASN A 134 -17.28 3.30 10.87
N VAL A 135 -17.16 3.76 9.62
CA VAL A 135 -18.20 3.59 8.60
C VAL A 135 -18.43 2.11 8.33
N PHE A 136 -17.36 1.33 8.10
CA PHE A 136 -17.52 -0.12 7.91
C PHE A 136 -18.19 -0.81 9.08
N ALA A 137 -17.82 -0.48 10.30
CA ALA A 137 -18.41 -1.04 11.51
C ALA A 137 -19.91 -0.68 11.66
N THR A 138 -20.30 0.53 11.25
CA THR A 138 -21.72 0.94 11.23
C THR A 138 -22.49 0.14 10.21
N GLU A 139 -22.01 0.10 8.96
CA GLU A 139 -22.69 -0.65 7.89
C GLU A 139 -22.81 -2.14 8.23
N LEU A 140 -21.75 -2.74 8.79
CA LEU A 140 -21.79 -4.13 9.22
C LEU A 140 -22.82 -4.37 10.33
N GLN A 141 -22.92 -3.46 11.28
CA GLN A 141 -23.89 -3.53 12.36
C GLN A 141 -25.34 -3.44 11.84
N GLU A 142 -25.59 -2.56 10.87
CA GLU A 142 -26.91 -2.39 10.26
C GLU A 142 -27.33 -3.62 9.45
N GLN A 143 -26.41 -4.24 8.71
CA GLN A 143 -26.70 -5.42 7.91
C GLN A 143 -26.88 -6.70 8.75
N THR A 144 -26.20 -6.80 9.89
CA THR A 144 -26.22 -8.03 10.69
C THR A 144 -27.57 -8.29 11.37
N ASN A 145 -28.32 -7.26 11.81
CA ASN A 145 -29.70 -7.33 12.33
C ASN A 145 -30.04 -8.61 13.12
N LYS A 146 -29.17 -9.07 14.04
CA LYS A 146 -29.29 -10.30 14.85
C LYS A 146 -29.13 -11.64 14.09
N GLN A 147 -28.64 -11.61 12.86
CA GLN A 147 -28.26 -12.83 12.12
C GLN A 147 -26.80 -13.17 12.39
N GLU A 148 -26.41 -14.42 12.16
CA GLU A 148 -25.01 -14.82 12.14
C GLU A 148 -24.29 -14.11 10.97
N LEU A 149 -23.01 -13.82 11.16
CA LEU A 149 -22.23 -13.10 10.16
C LEU A 149 -21.84 -14.03 9.01
N GLU A 150 -22.63 -13.98 7.96
CA GLU A 150 -22.40 -14.69 6.71
C GLU A 150 -21.63 -13.82 5.69
N PRO A 151 -20.92 -14.41 4.70
CA PRO A 151 -20.20 -13.65 3.69
C PRO A 151 -21.03 -12.60 2.95
N ASP A 152 -22.27 -12.89 2.63
CA ASP A 152 -23.17 -11.96 1.94
C ASP A 152 -23.47 -10.70 2.76
N ILE A 153 -23.61 -10.83 4.08
CA ILE A 153 -23.80 -9.69 5.01
C ILE A 153 -22.57 -8.76 4.97
N ILE A 154 -21.37 -9.35 4.96
CA ILE A 154 -20.11 -8.59 4.85
C ILE A 154 -20.08 -7.82 3.52
N PHE A 155 -20.42 -8.48 2.42
CA PHE A 155 -20.42 -7.85 1.10
C PHE A 155 -21.48 -6.74 0.97
N ASP A 156 -22.67 -6.92 1.56
CA ASP A 156 -23.70 -5.89 1.57
C ASP A 156 -23.29 -4.67 2.42
N ALA A 157 -22.55 -4.89 3.51
CA ALA A 157 -21.95 -3.81 4.28
C ALA A 157 -20.90 -3.03 3.44
N ILE A 158 -20.08 -3.72 2.65
CA ILE A 158 -19.12 -3.05 1.73
C ILE A 158 -19.85 -2.30 0.61
N LYS A 159 -20.93 -2.86 0.08
CA LYS A 159 -21.78 -2.17 -0.92
C LYS A 159 -22.34 -0.86 -0.37
N SER A 160 -22.79 -0.85 0.87
CA SER A 160 -23.28 0.36 1.56
C SER A 160 -22.14 1.35 1.85
N LEU A 161 -20.98 0.84 2.29
CA LEU A 161 -19.77 1.64 2.50
C LEU A 161 -19.35 2.38 1.24
N HIS A 162 -19.33 1.74 0.06
CA HIS A 162 -18.97 2.39 -1.20
C HIS A 162 -19.87 3.58 -1.56
N LYS A 163 -21.12 3.60 -1.09
CA LYS A 163 -22.06 4.72 -1.29
C LYS A 163 -21.75 5.93 -0.40
N ARG A 164 -21.16 5.69 0.78
CA ARG A 164 -20.85 6.74 1.77
C ARG A 164 -19.48 7.36 1.57
N ILE A 165 -18.50 6.56 1.11
CA ILE A 165 -17.08 6.97 1.09
C ILE A 165 -16.70 7.46 -0.30
N GLN A 166 -15.99 8.61 -0.32
CA GLN A 166 -15.38 9.16 -1.52
C GLN A 166 -13.87 9.22 -1.38
N GLY A 167 -13.16 8.85 -2.45
CA GLY A 167 -11.70 8.87 -2.48
C GLY A 167 -11.09 7.58 -3.03
N SER A 168 -9.81 7.38 -2.74
CA SER A 168 -9.08 6.18 -3.14
C SER A 168 -8.78 5.32 -1.92
N TYR A 169 -9.05 4.02 -2.00
CA TYR A 169 -8.74 3.09 -0.92
C TYR A 169 -8.56 1.64 -1.38
N ALA A 170 -7.52 1.02 -0.85
CA ALA A 170 -7.39 -0.42 -0.73
C ALA A 170 -7.29 -0.72 0.76
N ALA A 171 -8.14 -1.56 1.29
CA ALA A 171 -8.24 -1.83 2.72
C ALA A 171 -8.22 -3.33 3.02
N ILE A 172 -7.65 -3.68 4.17
CA ILE A 172 -7.68 -5.04 4.71
C ILE A 172 -8.16 -4.95 6.15
N ALA A 173 -9.11 -5.80 6.53
CA ALA A 173 -9.65 -5.88 7.87
C ALA A 173 -9.63 -7.32 8.40
N LEU A 174 -9.47 -7.46 9.72
CA LEU A 174 -9.74 -8.70 10.45
C LEU A 174 -11.03 -8.52 11.24
N ILE A 175 -11.93 -9.48 11.15
CA ILE A 175 -13.16 -9.53 11.95
C ILE A 175 -12.98 -10.65 12.97
N SER A 176 -13.04 -10.30 14.26
CA SER A 176 -12.79 -11.22 15.37
C SER A 176 -13.64 -12.48 15.28
N GLY A 177 -13.02 -13.65 15.32
CA GLY A 177 -13.70 -14.93 15.24
C GLY A 177 -14.27 -15.30 13.86
N HIS A 178 -14.05 -14.48 12.80
CA HIS A 178 -14.64 -14.71 11.47
C HIS A 178 -13.62 -14.84 10.35
N GLY A 179 -12.68 -13.88 10.19
CA GLY A 179 -11.70 -14.01 9.13
C GLY A 179 -11.09 -12.68 8.66
N LEU A 180 -10.56 -12.71 7.44
CA LEU A 180 -9.92 -11.59 6.76
C LEU A 180 -10.80 -11.11 5.61
N LEU A 181 -11.06 -9.80 5.60
CA LEU A 181 -11.74 -9.08 4.54
C LEU A 181 -10.74 -8.15 3.84
N ALA A 182 -10.77 -8.09 2.51
CA ALA A 182 -10.05 -7.06 1.78
C ALA A 182 -10.95 -6.49 0.67
N PHE A 183 -10.84 -5.17 0.43
CA PHE A 183 -11.67 -4.50 -0.57
C PHE A 183 -10.98 -3.31 -1.18
N ARG A 184 -11.42 -2.96 -2.39
CA ARG A 184 -10.82 -1.91 -3.22
C ARG A 184 -11.89 -0.88 -3.62
N ASP A 185 -11.48 0.38 -3.75
CA ASP A 185 -12.39 1.46 -4.18
C ASP A 185 -13.00 1.19 -5.56
N PRO A 186 -14.17 1.79 -5.89
CA PRO A 186 -14.88 1.57 -7.16
C PRO A 186 -14.10 1.92 -8.42
N PHE A 187 -13.01 2.66 -8.30
CA PHE A 187 -12.14 3.05 -9.41
C PHE A 187 -10.81 2.28 -9.45
N GLY A 188 -10.56 1.44 -8.45
CA GLY A 188 -9.32 0.67 -8.36
C GLY A 188 -8.07 1.54 -8.37
N ILE A 189 -8.13 2.73 -7.74
CA ILE A 189 -7.04 3.72 -7.77
C ILE A 189 -5.79 3.17 -7.08
N ARG A 190 -5.96 2.51 -5.92
CA ARG A 190 -4.85 1.90 -5.18
C ARG A 190 -4.73 0.42 -5.51
N PRO A 191 -3.50 -0.09 -5.64
CA PRO A 191 -3.29 -1.50 -5.98
C PRO A 191 -3.62 -2.41 -4.81
N LEU A 192 -4.17 -3.57 -5.15
CA LEU A 192 -4.41 -4.68 -4.24
C LEU A 192 -4.39 -5.97 -5.05
N VAL A 193 -3.55 -6.92 -4.67
CA VAL A 193 -3.36 -8.19 -5.36
C VAL A 193 -3.56 -9.34 -4.40
N ILE A 194 -4.12 -10.45 -4.88
CA ILE A 194 -4.33 -11.68 -4.11
C ILE A 194 -3.54 -12.83 -4.71
N GLY A 195 -3.00 -13.66 -3.84
CA GLY A 195 -2.34 -14.90 -4.17
C GLY A 195 -2.65 -16.01 -3.19
N LYS A 196 -2.34 -17.22 -3.59
CA LYS A 196 -2.52 -18.42 -2.79
C LYS A 196 -1.33 -19.34 -2.86
N ARG A 197 -1.18 -20.18 -1.84
CA ARG A 197 -0.28 -21.31 -1.85
C ARG A 197 -0.95 -22.52 -1.20
N PHE A 198 -0.44 -23.71 -1.50
CA PHE A 198 -0.94 -24.94 -0.90
C PHE A 198 0.00 -25.38 0.21
N SER A 199 -0.48 -25.48 1.44
CA SER A 199 0.30 -26.02 2.56
C SER A 199 0.39 -27.53 2.47
N LEU A 200 1.59 -28.04 2.31
CA LEU A 200 1.86 -29.49 2.28
C LEU A 200 1.59 -30.17 3.63
N THR A 201 1.74 -29.42 4.72
CA THR A 201 1.56 -29.89 6.09
C THR A 201 0.08 -30.09 6.44
N THR A 202 -0.75 -29.08 6.17
CA THR A 202 -2.18 -29.09 6.54
C THR A 202 -3.09 -29.50 5.39
N LYS A 203 -2.56 -29.57 4.17
CA LYS A 203 -3.30 -29.82 2.92
C LYS A 203 -4.43 -28.84 2.68
N LYS A 204 -4.24 -27.57 3.09
CA LYS A 204 -5.18 -26.48 2.90
C LYS A 204 -4.58 -25.38 2.03
N GLU A 205 -5.43 -24.63 1.37
CA GLU A 205 -5.04 -23.37 0.72
C GLU A 205 -4.78 -22.30 1.77
N GLU A 206 -3.74 -21.52 1.55
CA GLU A 206 -3.36 -20.34 2.32
C GLU A 206 -3.41 -19.13 1.40
N TRP A 207 -3.78 -17.99 1.94
CA TRP A 207 -4.05 -16.80 1.16
C TRP A 207 -3.25 -15.60 1.64
N MET A 208 -2.77 -14.82 0.68
CA MET A 208 -2.11 -13.54 0.96
C MET A 208 -2.69 -12.45 0.06
N VAL A 209 -2.93 -11.28 0.65
CA VAL A 209 -3.36 -10.07 -0.04
C VAL A 209 -2.34 -8.98 0.24
N ALA A 210 -1.87 -8.27 -0.80
CA ALA A 210 -0.86 -7.23 -0.62
C ALA A 210 -1.00 -6.07 -1.61
N SER A 211 -0.31 -4.98 -1.34
CA SER A 211 -0.24 -3.83 -2.25
C SER A 211 0.53 -4.12 -3.55
N GLU A 212 1.48 -5.05 -3.54
CA GLU A 212 2.34 -5.36 -4.69
C GLU A 212 2.57 -6.87 -4.85
N SER A 213 2.60 -7.36 -6.09
CA SER A 213 2.75 -8.78 -6.43
C SER A 213 4.06 -9.39 -5.94
N LEU A 214 5.15 -8.61 -5.92
CA LEU A 214 6.45 -9.07 -5.42
C LEU A 214 6.40 -9.62 -3.99
N VAL A 215 5.47 -9.14 -3.16
CA VAL A 215 5.32 -9.60 -1.77
C VAL A 215 4.82 -11.04 -1.75
N LEU A 216 3.88 -11.37 -2.62
CA LEU A 216 3.32 -12.70 -2.76
C LEU A 216 4.40 -13.68 -3.24
N GLU A 217 5.10 -13.32 -4.33
CA GLU A 217 6.14 -14.15 -4.94
C GLU A 217 7.31 -14.43 -3.99
N ASN A 218 7.74 -13.43 -3.20
CA ASN A 218 8.81 -13.60 -2.21
C ASN A 218 8.41 -14.44 -0.98
N ASN A 219 7.11 -14.66 -0.76
CA ASN A 219 6.57 -15.52 0.29
C ASN A 219 6.04 -16.86 -0.25
N ASP A 220 6.43 -17.25 -1.46
CA ASP A 220 6.04 -18.48 -2.14
C ASP A 220 4.52 -18.61 -2.40
N TYR A 221 3.83 -17.48 -2.54
CA TYR A 221 2.42 -17.45 -2.98
C TYR A 221 2.36 -17.25 -4.49
N GLN A 222 1.60 -18.08 -5.16
CA GLN A 222 1.24 -17.86 -6.55
C GLN A 222 0.26 -16.70 -6.65
N VAL A 223 0.59 -15.69 -7.46
CA VAL A 223 -0.32 -14.60 -7.78
C VAL A 223 -1.53 -15.15 -8.53
N VAL A 224 -2.72 -14.92 -8.00
CA VAL A 224 -3.99 -15.30 -8.62
C VAL A 224 -4.46 -14.20 -9.57
N ARG A 225 -4.66 -12.99 -9.05
CA ARG A 225 -5.07 -11.81 -9.80
C ARG A 225 -5.00 -10.53 -8.95
N ASP A 226 -5.16 -9.40 -9.59
CA ASP A 226 -5.52 -8.18 -8.88
C ASP A 226 -6.96 -8.27 -8.34
N VAL A 227 -7.26 -7.56 -7.26
CA VAL A 227 -8.63 -7.34 -6.78
C VAL A 227 -9.27 -6.29 -7.69
N ASP A 228 -10.44 -6.56 -8.21
CA ASP A 228 -11.11 -5.67 -9.16
C ASP A 228 -11.59 -4.36 -8.49
N PRO A 229 -11.79 -3.28 -9.27
CA PRO A 229 -12.41 -2.06 -8.77
C PRO A 229 -13.77 -2.34 -8.12
N GLY A 230 -13.98 -1.87 -6.88
CA GLY A 230 -15.22 -2.07 -6.15
C GLY A 230 -15.48 -3.48 -5.63
N GLU A 231 -14.54 -4.39 -5.84
CA GLU A 231 -14.63 -5.77 -5.35
C GLU A 231 -14.25 -5.86 -3.87
N ALA A 232 -14.93 -6.76 -3.16
CA ALA A 232 -14.53 -7.24 -1.85
C ALA A 232 -14.25 -8.75 -1.91
N ILE A 233 -13.22 -9.17 -1.18
CA ILE A 233 -12.86 -10.58 -0.97
C ILE A 233 -12.88 -10.87 0.52
N TYR A 234 -13.39 -12.04 0.87
CA TYR A 234 -13.44 -12.51 2.24
C TYR A 234 -12.88 -13.91 2.35
N ILE A 235 -12.06 -14.15 3.36
CA ILE A 235 -11.44 -15.45 3.64
C ILE A 235 -11.76 -15.78 5.10
N ASN A 236 -12.53 -16.83 5.32
CA ASN A 236 -12.93 -17.25 6.66
C ASN A 236 -11.80 -18.00 7.40
N LEU A 237 -12.03 -18.35 8.66
CA LEU A 237 -11.08 -19.07 9.50
C LEU A 237 -10.70 -20.47 8.96
N ASN A 238 -11.54 -21.06 8.12
CA ASN A 238 -11.27 -22.35 7.49
C ASN A 238 -10.41 -22.24 6.22
N GLY A 239 -10.10 -20.99 5.76
CA GLY A 239 -9.37 -20.73 4.52
C GLY A 239 -10.27 -20.75 3.28
N GLU A 240 -11.59 -20.77 3.44
CA GLU A 240 -12.53 -20.69 2.34
C GLU A 240 -12.58 -19.26 1.79
N PHE A 241 -12.48 -19.15 0.48
CA PHE A 241 -12.41 -17.89 -0.24
C PHE A 241 -13.75 -17.52 -0.87
N PHE A 242 -14.19 -16.29 -0.62
CA PHE A 242 -15.38 -15.68 -1.20
C PHE A 242 -15.03 -14.35 -1.84
N SER A 243 -15.66 -14.00 -2.95
CA SER A 243 -15.53 -12.67 -3.56
C SER A 243 -16.84 -12.21 -4.17
N LYS A 244 -17.07 -10.88 -4.13
CA LYS A 244 -18.26 -10.25 -4.68
C LYS A 244 -17.97 -8.85 -5.19
N GLN A 245 -18.53 -8.51 -6.35
CA GLN A 245 -18.56 -7.13 -6.82
C GLN A 245 -19.56 -6.32 -5.97
N CYS A 246 -19.04 -5.32 -5.25
CA CYS A 246 -19.81 -4.49 -4.32
C CYS A 246 -20.09 -3.07 -4.85
N SER A 247 -19.60 -2.73 -6.05
CA SER A 247 -19.90 -1.46 -6.73
C SER A 247 -20.84 -1.67 -7.91
N GLU A 248 -21.76 -0.72 -8.11
CA GLU A 248 -22.71 -0.77 -9.22
C GLU A 248 -22.04 -0.39 -10.57
N ASN A 249 -21.06 0.51 -10.54
CA ASN A 249 -20.37 1.02 -11.74
C ASN A 249 -18.85 1.02 -11.53
N PRO A 250 -18.20 -0.14 -11.45
CA PRO A 250 -16.76 -0.21 -11.28
C PRO A 250 -16.03 0.21 -12.56
N ILE A 251 -15.01 1.06 -12.44
CA ILE A 251 -14.18 1.52 -13.56
C ILE A 251 -12.73 1.45 -13.14
N LEU A 252 -11.88 0.77 -13.89
CA LEU A 252 -10.46 0.71 -13.59
C LEU A 252 -9.74 2.01 -13.99
N CYS A 253 -9.41 2.83 -13.00
CA CYS A 253 -8.65 4.08 -13.14
C CYS A 253 -7.43 4.08 -12.21
N PRO A 254 -6.41 3.26 -12.48
CA PRO A 254 -5.26 3.12 -11.59
C PRO A 254 -4.44 4.41 -11.53
N CYS A 255 -3.89 4.71 -10.38
CA CYS A 255 -3.02 5.86 -10.19
C CYS A 255 -1.74 5.73 -11.03
N ALA A 256 -1.54 6.58 -12.03
CA ALA A 256 -0.35 6.58 -12.87
C ALA A 256 0.95 6.74 -12.06
N PHE A 257 0.89 7.43 -10.90
CA PHE A 257 2.03 7.63 -10.02
C PHE A 257 2.56 6.33 -9.39
N GLU A 258 1.74 5.30 -9.31
CA GLU A 258 2.19 3.96 -8.91
C GLU A 258 3.22 3.42 -9.92
N TYR A 259 2.94 3.52 -11.21
CA TYR A 259 3.85 3.05 -12.27
C TYR A 259 5.09 3.93 -12.42
N VAL A 260 4.93 5.25 -12.38
CA VAL A 260 6.03 6.21 -12.58
C VAL A 260 7.05 6.15 -11.43
N TYR A 261 6.57 6.04 -10.18
CA TYR A 261 7.42 6.32 -9.04
C TYR A 261 7.31 5.33 -7.88
N LEU A 262 6.09 4.94 -7.47
CA LEU A 262 5.89 4.31 -6.17
C LEU A 262 6.21 2.83 -6.13
N ALA A 263 5.61 2.07 -7.06
CA ALA A 263 5.78 0.63 -7.07
C ALA A 263 7.22 0.24 -7.44
N ARG A 264 7.65 -0.90 -6.96
CA ARG A 264 8.93 -1.47 -7.35
C ARG A 264 8.87 -1.94 -8.81
N PRO A 265 9.98 -1.86 -9.55
CA PRO A 265 10.00 -2.24 -10.97
C PRO A 265 9.70 -3.73 -11.20
N ASP A 266 9.96 -4.58 -10.22
CA ASP A 266 9.69 -6.02 -10.25
C ASP A 266 8.23 -6.39 -9.93
N SER A 267 7.35 -5.42 -9.68
CA SER A 267 5.91 -5.64 -9.48
C SER A 267 5.13 -5.69 -10.78
N ILE A 268 4.05 -6.48 -10.76
CA ILE A 268 2.99 -6.48 -11.77
C ILE A 268 1.71 -5.95 -11.09
N MET A 269 1.05 -4.98 -11.71
CA MET A 269 -0.19 -4.38 -11.20
C MET A 269 -1.19 -4.22 -12.34
N ASN A 270 -2.42 -4.64 -12.14
CA ASN A 270 -3.48 -4.64 -13.17
C ASN A 270 -2.99 -5.26 -14.50
N GLY A 271 -2.24 -6.36 -14.42
CA GLY A 271 -1.65 -7.06 -15.56
C GLY A 271 -0.48 -6.33 -16.25
N ILE A 272 -0.03 -5.18 -15.73
CA ILE A 272 1.04 -4.36 -16.32
C ILE A 272 2.31 -4.47 -15.48
N SER A 273 3.41 -4.90 -16.10
CA SER A 273 4.75 -4.86 -15.48
C SER A 273 5.20 -3.40 -15.31
N VAL A 274 5.50 -3.01 -14.08
CA VAL A 274 5.99 -1.66 -13.75
C VAL A 274 7.29 -1.34 -14.51
N TYR A 275 8.19 -2.31 -14.63
CA TYR A 275 9.43 -2.15 -15.40
C TYR A 275 9.16 -1.85 -16.87
N LYS A 276 8.29 -2.65 -17.52
CA LYS A 276 7.92 -2.44 -18.93
C LYS A 276 7.20 -1.11 -19.14
N ALA A 277 6.33 -0.71 -18.20
CA ALA A 277 5.66 0.59 -18.24
C ALA A 277 6.68 1.74 -18.23
N ARG A 278 7.72 1.67 -17.38
CA ARG A 278 8.78 2.69 -17.33
C ARG A 278 9.65 2.71 -18.59
N LEU A 279 9.93 1.57 -19.21
CA LEU A 279 10.59 1.55 -20.52
C LEU A 279 9.71 2.25 -21.58
N LYS A 280 8.42 1.94 -21.61
CA LYS A 280 7.48 2.57 -22.55
C LYS A 280 7.33 4.07 -22.36
N MET A 281 7.38 4.55 -21.11
CA MET A 281 7.46 5.99 -20.82
C MET A 281 8.72 6.62 -21.39
N GLY A 282 9.86 5.91 -21.39
CA GLY A 282 11.09 6.34 -22.05
C GLY A 282 10.97 6.45 -23.57
N ASP A 283 10.25 5.53 -24.22
CA ASP A 283 9.96 5.60 -25.65
C ASP A 283 9.21 6.89 -25.99
N TYR A 284 8.06 7.15 -25.35
CA TYR A 284 7.29 8.37 -25.58
C TYR A 284 8.06 9.65 -25.24
N LEU A 285 8.82 9.63 -24.14
CA LEU A 285 9.67 10.79 -23.78
C LEU A 285 10.70 11.07 -24.86
N SER A 286 11.31 10.06 -25.47
CA SER A 286 12.30 10.23 -26.54
C SER A 286 11.70 10.86 -27.81
N GLU A 287 10.43 10.56 -28.14
CA GLU A 287 9.70 11.20 -29.23
C GLU A 287 9.55 12.71 -28.96
N THR A 288 9.06 13.07 -27.77
CA THR A 288 8.92 14.48 -27.36
C THR A 288 10.26 15.23 -27.36
N ILE A 289 11.34 14.56 -26.93
CA ILE A 289 12.70 15.15 -26.93
C ILE A 289 13.16 15.42 -28.35
N LYS A 290 12.95 14.50 -29.29
CA LYS A 290 13.30 14.70 -30.72
C LYS A 290 12.62 15.92 -31.34
N GLU A 291 11.39 16.20 -30.93
CA GLU A 291 10.63 17.35 -31.43
C GLU A 291 11.09 18.68 -30.80
N THR A 292 11.56 18.66 -29.57
CA THR A 292 11.86 19.87 -28.77
C THR A 292 13.32 20.25 -28.72
N ILE A 293 14.23 19.29 -28.84
CA ILE A 293 15.67 19.50 -28.75
C ILE A 293 16.31 19.35 -30.13
N THR A 294 16.94 20.42 -30.63
CA THR A 294 17.71 20.37 -31.86
C THR A 294 18.87 19.39 -31.72
N SER A 295 19.00 18.45 -32.63
CA SER A 295 20.04 17.43 -32.65
C SER A 295 21.44 18.06 -32.54
N GLY A 296 22.28 17.58 -31.64
CA GLY A 296 23.63 18.02 -31.42
C GLY A 296 23.91 18.78 -30.12
N ASN A 297 22.86 19.09 -29.31
CA ASN A 297 23.06 19.85 -28.08
C ASN A 297 23.02 18.99 -26.79
N VAL A 298 22.96 17.66 -26.91
CA VAL A 298 22.90 16.75 -25.74
C VAL A 298 23.97 15.67 -25.89
N ASP A 299 24.89 15.64 -24.96
CA ASP A 299 26.02 14.68 -24.95
C ASP A 299 25.68 13.39 -24.19
N VAL A 300 24.88 13.49 -23.11
CA VAL A 300 24.58 12.35 -22.24
C VAL A 300 23.15 12.39 -21.71
N VAL A 301 22.59 11.22 -21.44
CA VAL A 301 21.36 11.04 -20.69
C VAL A 301 21.69 10.47 -19.32
N MET A 302 21.27 11.16 -18.26
CA MET A 302 21.51 10.76 -16.87
C MET A 302 20.21 10.59 -16.10
N PRO A 303 19.98 9.46 -15.40
CA PRO A 303 18.79 9.28 -14.56
C PRO A 303 18.95 10.01 -13.23
N ILE A 304 17.82 10.45 -12.67
CA ILE A 304 17.71 10.70 -11.24
C ILE A 304 17.32 9.38 -10.56
N PRO A 305 18.23 8.71 -9.81
CA PRO A 305 17.97 7.37 -9.32
C PRO A 305 16.85 7.32 -8.26
N ASP A 306 16.10 6.22 -8.15
CA ASP A 306 16.24 4.95 -8.88
C ASP A 306 15.14 4.79 -9.95
N SER A 307 13.97 5.43 -9.75
CA SER A 307 12.75 5.18 -10.54
C SER A 307 12.89 5.57 -12.01
N SER A 308 13.73 6.55 -12.34
CA SER A 308 13.90 7.02 -13.71
C SER A 308 14.90 6.21 -14.56
N ARG A 309 15.69 5.30 -13.94
CA ARG A 309 16.70 4.53 -14.66
C ARG A 309 16.18 3.79 -15.89
N PRO A 310 15.08 3.02 -15.83
CA PRO A 310 14.58 2.32 -17.00
C PRO A 310 14.16 3.28 -18.13
N ALA A 311 13.52 4.40 -17.78
CA ALA A 311 13.10 5.39 -18.76
C ALA A 311 14.32 6.11 -19.40
N ALA A 312 15.28 6.54 -18.59
CA ALA A 312 16.49 7.20 -19.09
C ALA A 312 17.34 6.28 -19.98
N MET A 313 17.49 5.01 -19.60
CA MET A 313 18.17 4.01 -20.43
C MET A 313 17.47 3.85 -21.81
N GLN A 314 16.15 3.83 -21.81
CA GLN A 314 15.40 3.72 -23.05
C GLN A 314 15.48 4.99 -23.89
N VAL A 315 15.43 6.19 -23.29
CA VAL A 315 15.68 7.47 -23.95
C VAL A 315 17.03 7.50 -24.61
N ALA A 316 18.09 7.15 -23.89
CA ALA A 316 19.45 7.11 -24.41
C ALA A 316 19.55 6.19 -25.65
N ARG A 317 18.95 5.01 -25.57
CA ARG A 317 18.91 4.04 -26.67
C ARG A 317 18.18 4.59 -27.90
N GLN A 318 17.01 5.22 -27.71
CA GLN A 318 16.17 5.73 -28.80
C GLN A 318 16.76 6.95 -29.51
N LEU A 319 17.56 7.73 -28.77
CA LEU A 319 18.22 8.93 -29.31
C LEU A 319 19.65 8.67 -29.82
N GLY A 320 20.21 7.49 -29.54
CA GLY A 320 21.61 7.20 -29.87
C GLY A 320 22.60 8.02 -29.04
N ILE A 321 22.21 8.46 -27.84
CA ILE A 321 23.01 9.27 -26.92
C ILE A 321 23.57 8.37 -25.82
N GLU A 322 24.76 8.71 -25.31
CA GLU A 322 25.40 7.94 -24.24
C GLU A 322 24.59 8.00 -22.93
N TYR A 323 24.38 6.82 -22.29
CA TYR A 323 23.80 6.73 -20.95
C TYR A 323 24.90 6.75 -19.91
N ARG A 324 24.81 7.63 -18.92
CA ARG A 324 25.73 7.69 -17.79
C ARG A 324 25.00 7.88 -16.46
N GLU A 325 25.55 7.32 -15.38
CA GLU A 325 25.07 7.58 -14.01
C GLU A 325 25.77 8.82 -13.47
N GLY A 326 25.09 9.95 -13.41
CA GLY A 326 25.64 11.20 -12.84
C GLY A 326 25.37 11.37 -11.35
N PHE A 327 24.49 10.56 -10.77
CA PHE A 327 24.07 10.67 -9.37
C PHE A 327 24.11 9.33 -8.66
N PHE A 328 24.67 9.35 -7.44
CA PHE A 328 24.60 8.21 -6.54
C PHE A 328 23.56 8.46 -5.45
N LYS A 329 22.61 7.52 -5.29
CA LYS A 329 21.59 7.59 -4.26
C LYS A 329 22.01 6.84 -3.01
N ASN A 330 22.04 7.54 -1.88
CA ASN A 330 22.19 6.91 -0.57
C ASN A 330 20.88 6.21 -0.20
N ARG A 331 20.90 4.87 -0.17
CA ARG A 331 19.73 4.03 0.13
C ARG A 331 19.26 4.10 1.59
N TYR A 332 20.13 4.56 2.48
CA TYR A 332 19.82 4.71 3.91
C TYR A 332 19.12 6.02 4.25
N VAL A 333 19.00 6.95 3.29
CA VAL A 333 18.23 8.18 3.45
C VAL A 333 16.84 7.99 2.86
N GLY A 334 15.82 8.14 3.71
CA GLY A 334 14.41 7.95 3.35
C GLY A 334 13.89 8.97 2.33
N ARG A 335 12.57 8.98 2.13
CA ARG A 335 11.90 9.95 1.25
C ARG A 335 12.02 11.36 1.83
N THR A 336 12.27 12.34 0.96
CA THR A 336 12.67 13.69 1.39
C THR A 336 11.68 14.77 0.97
N PHE A 337 10.95 14.57 -0.12
CA PHE A 337 10.22 15.69 -0.73
C PHE A 337 8.96 16.12 0.04
N ILE A 338 8.37 15.26 0.86
CA ILE A 338 7.23 15.59 1.72
C ILE A 338 7.62 16.07 3.11
N MET A 339 8.90 16.12 3.44
CA MET A 339 9.35 16.66 4.72
C MET A 339 8.89 18.12 4.88
N PRO A 340 8.38 18.52 6.07
CA PRO A 340 8.00 19.88 6.32
C PRO A 340 9.23 20.80 6.33
N GLY A 341 9.12 21.95 5.67
CA GLY A 341 10.17 22.99 5.65
C GLY A 341 11.22 22.78 4.54
N GLN A 342 11.43 23.84 3.75
CA GLN A 342 12.34 23.82 2.59
C GLN A 342 13.79 23.57 2.95
N GLN A 343 14.26 24.10 4.10
CA GLN A 343 15.65 23.90 4.54
C GLN A 343 15.94 22.43 4.90
N LYS A 344 15.00 21.77 5.61
CA LYS A 344 15.12 20.35 5.94
C LYS A 344 15.13 19.49 4.67
N ARG A 345 14.25 19.81 3.70
CA ARG A 345 14.22 19.12 2.39
C ARG A 345 15.55 19.26 1.65
N LYS A 346 16.09 20.47 1.52
CA LYS A 346 17.39 20.70 0.86
C LYS A 346 18.52 19.93 1.52
N LYS A 347 18.60 19.93 2.85
CA LYS A 347 19.60 19.17 3.60
C LYS A 347 19.48 17.66 3.34
N SER A 348 18.27 17.14 3.41
CA SER A 348 17.98 15.71 3.20
C SER A 348 18.26 15.28 1.76
N VAL A 349 17.94 16.11 0.75
CA VAL A 349 18.26 15.83 -0.66
C VAL A 349 19.77 15.77 -0.87
N ARG A 350 20.55 16.68 -0.27
CA ARG A 350 22.03 16.65 -0.35
C ARG A 350 22.63 15.38 0.27
N GLN A 351 22.03 14.85 1.35
CA GLN A 351 22.47 13.61 1.97
C GLN A 351 22.06 12.37 1.15
N LYS A 352 21.00 12.51 0.37
CA LYS A 352 20.40 11.42 -0.40
C LYS A 352 21.00 11.26 -1.79
N LEU A 353 21.25 12.36 -2.49
CA LEU A 353 21.74 12.37 -3.86
C LEU A 353 23.08 13.07 -3.93
N ASN A 354 24.13 12.33 -4.23
CA ASN A 354 25.46 12.85 -4.42
C ASN A 354 25.79 12.87 -5.92
N ALA A 355 26.17 14.04 -6.45
CA ALA A 355 26.67 14.15 -7.80
C ALA A 355 28.08 13.52 -7.89
N MET A 356 28.29 12.72 -8.91
CA MET A 356 29.62 12.16 -9.22
C MET A 356 30.42 13.18 -10.01
N SER A 357 31.32 13.93 -9.36
CA SER A 357 32.04 15.05 -9.93
C SER A 357 32.82 14.70 -11.21
N ALA A 358 33.19 13.45 -11.41
CA ALA A 358 33.82 12.96 -12.61
C ALA A 358 32.95 13.12 -13.87
N GLU A 359 31.64 12.99 -13.72
CA GLU A 359 30.67 13.07 -14.81
C GLU A 359 30.30 14.53 -15.16
N PHE A 360 30.60 15.47 -14.28
CA PHE A 360 30.25 16.89 -14.45
C PHE A 360 31.45 17.80 -14.75
N LYS A 361 32.65 17.25 -15.00
CA LYS A 361 33.89 18.02 -15.22
C LYS A 361 33.85 18.91 -16.45
N LEU A 362 33.00 18.62 -17.44
CA LEU A 362 32.90 19.40 -18.68
C LEU A 362 31.64 20.28 -18.72
N SER A 363 30.76 20.19 -17.73
CA SER A 363 29.59 21.04 -17.73
C SER A 363 29.93 22.43 -17.21
N LEU A 364 30.21 23.33 -18.10
CA LEU A 364 30.20 24.79 -17.88
C LEU A 364 28.74 25.29 -17.66
N ILE A 365 27.95 24.57 -16.98
CA ILE A 365 26.60 25.04 -16.62
C ILE A 365 26.76 25.91 -15.37
N HIS A 366 26.92 27.16 -15.61
CA HIS A 366 26.65 28.17 -14.63
C HIS A 366 25.14 28.36 -14.55
N ILE A 367 24.55 27.72 -13.60
CA ILE A 367 23.17 28.01 -13.19
C ILE A 367 23.21 29.01 -12.08
#